data_a5acfffded96e3453a26876328c19ed1
#
_entry.id   a5acfffded96e3453a26876328c19ed1
#
_cell.length_a   1.000
_cell.length_b   1.000
_cell.length_c   1.000
_cell.angle_alpha   90.00
_cell.angle_beta   90.00
_cell.angle_gamma   90.00
#
_symmetry.space_group_name_H-M   'P 1'
#
loop_
_entity.id
_entity.type
_entity.pdbx_description
1 polymer ?
#
loop_
_entity_poly.entity_id
_entity_poly.type
_entity_poly.pdbx_seq_one_letter_code
_entity_poly.pdbx_strand_id
1 'polypeptide(L)'
;LDVYSKVKGKIPFFNRKIESWYQNASEFKMYNLDDLANLEHTENFTEKSLSHIFEGDLNKKGRAGGYHYDMIEGTSGSIIEGTKSPALNDAGIYEAKVEVNGIPKKANGGKSTFFPDHMSPQEIVDAINEAYSNMELIEGSRYSGTSQNGIDIEIILNSEGKIITAYPQKIE
;
A
#
# COMPACT_ATOMS: atom_id res chain seq x y z
N LEU A 1 -17.26 1.59 -21.46
CA LEU A 1 -18.22 2.53 -20.87
C LEU A 1 -19.42 2.73 -21.77
N ASP A 2 -19.19 2.98 -23.06
CA ASP A 2 -20.27 3.17 -24.02
C ASP A 2 -21.18 1.92 -24.16
N VAL A 3 -20.61 0.75 -24.08
CA VAL A 3 -21.37 -0.50 -24.11
C VAL A 3 -22.29 -0.59 -22.90
N TYR A 4 -21.80 -0.27 -21.72
CA TYR A 4 -22.60 -0.24 -20.49
C TYR A 4 -23.77 0.77 -20.63
N SER A 5 -23.47 1.97 -21.07
CA SER A 5 -24.48 3.02 -21.27
C SER A 5 -25.56 2.61 -22.27
N LYS A 6 -25.18 1.95 -23.37
CA LYS A 6 -26.09 1.51 -24.42
C LYS A 6 -27.04 0.42 -23.99
N VAL A 7 -26.65 -0.47 -23.09
CA VAL A 7 -27.50 -1.59 -22.66
C VAL A 7 -28.26 -1.32 -21.37
N LYS A 8 -27.87 -0.31 -20.62
CA LYS A 8 -28.37 -0.02 -19.28
C LYS A 8 -29.91 0.09 -19.19
N GLY A 9 -30.58 0.62 -20.18
CA GLY A 9 -32.03 0.79 -20.16
C GLY A 9 -32.84 -0.31 -20.86
N LYS A 10 -32.16 -1.31 -21.46
CA LYS A 10 -32.82 -2.27 -22.36
C LYS A 10 -33.13 -3.62 -21.70
N ILE A 11 -32.31 -4.06 -20.76
CA ILE A 11 -32.42 -5.37 -20.08
C ILE A 11 -32.21 -5.17 -18.58
N PRO A 12 -33.26 -4.98 -17.76
CA PRO A 12 -33.13 -4.63 -16.36
C PRO A 12 -32.32 -5.62 -15.52
N PHE A 13 -32.47 -6.92 -15.76
CA PHE A 13 -31.68 -7.94 -15.04
C PHE A 13 -30.20 -7.90 -15.43
N PHE A 14 -29.92 -7.74 -16.70
CA PHE A 14 -28.56 -7.61 -17.23
C PHE A 14 -27.89 -6.33 -16.70
N ASN A 15 -28.62 -5.23 -16.64
CA ASN A 15 -28.13 -3.97 -16.08
C ASN A 15 -27.70 -4.11 -14.62
N ARG A 16 -28.53 -4.77 -13.79
CA ARG A 16 -28.18 -4.98 -12.36
C ARG A 16 -26.91 -5.78 -12.22
N LYS A 17 -26.71 -6.79 -13.06
CA LYS A 17 -25.49 -7.61 -13.07
C LYS A 17 -24.26 -6.81 -13.49
N ILE A 18 -24.40 -5.97 -14.52
CA ILE A 18 -23.33 -5.08 -14.99
C ILE A 18 -23.01 -4.00 -13.94
N GLU A 19 -24.00 -3.39 -13.31
CA GLU A 19 -23.80 -2.40 -12.25
C GLU A 19 -23.04 -3.00 -11.08
N SER A 20 -23.40 -4.21 -10.65
CA SER A 20 -22.68 -4.92 -9.60
C SER A 20 -21.21 -5.14 -10.00
N TRP A 21 -20.97 -5.57 -11.24
CA TRP A 21 -19.61 -5.75 -11.74
C TRP A 21 -18.82 -4.43 -11.75
N TYR A 22 -19.42 -3.32 -12.19
CA TYR A 22 -18.79 -2.00 -12.20
C TYR A 22 -18.50 -1.49 -10.80
N GLN A 23 -19.39 -1.69 -9.86
CA GLN A 23 -19.19 -1.31 -8.46
C GLN A 23 -18.03 -2.08 -7.83
N ASN A 24 -17.96 -3.38 -8.11
CA ASN A 24 -16.92 -4.26 -7.57
C ASN A 24 -15.57 -4.11 -8.28
N ALA A 25 -15.55 -3.64 -9.53
CA ALA A 25 -14.33 -3.46 -10.29
C ALA A 25 -13.36 -2.45 -9.63
N SER A 26 -13.89 -1.46 -8.90
CA SER A 26 -13.06 -0.50 -8.15
C SER A 26 -12.41 -1.11 -6.91
N GLU A 27 -12.89 -2.26 -6.45
CA GLU A 27 -12.36 -3.00 -5.30
C GLU A 27 -11.46 -4.16 -5.72
N PHE A 28 -11.24 -4.33 -7.03
CA PHE A 28 -10.46 -5.44 -7.57
C PHE A 28 -8.99 -5.31 -7.17
N LYS A 29 -8.47 -6.36 -6.52
CA LYS A 29 -7.04 -6.47 -6.17
C LYS A 29 -6.32 -7.19 -7.31
N MET A 30 -5.21 -6.62 -7.80
CA MET A 30 -4.51 -7.14 -8.98
C MET A 30 -3.54 -8.28 -8.66
N TYR A 31 -3.15 -8.43 -7.42
CA TYR A 31 -2.13 -9.38 -6.99
C TYR A 31 -2.64 -10.26 -5.87
N ASN A 32 -1.94 -11.36 -5.62
CA ASN A 32 -2.22 -12.27 -4.52
C ASN A 32 -0.95 -12.46 -3.66
N LEU A 33 -1.07 -13.18 -2.55
CA LEU A 33 0.05 -13.39 -1.62
C LEU A 33 1.22 -14.14 -2.25
N ASP A 34 0.96 -15.01 -3.23
CA ASP A 34 2.03 -15.76 -3.92
C ASP A 34 2.94 -14.83 -4.73
N ASP A 35 2.42 -13.69 -5.19
CA ASP A 35 3.21 -12.70 -5.91
C ASP A 35 4.32 -12.11 -5.04
N LEU A 36 4.15 -12.07 -3.72
CA LEU A 36 5.15 -11.58 -2.78
C LEU A 36 6.34 -12.55 -2.62
N ALA A 37 6.14 -13.84 -2.87
CA ALA A 37 7.20 -14.84 -2.80
C ALA A 37 8.22 -14.73 -3.93
N ASN A 38 7.87 -14.06 -5.03
CA ASN A 38 8.69 -13.93 -6.23
C ASN A 38 9.39 -12.57 -6.35
N LEU A 39 9.36 -11.75 -5.29
CA LEU A 39 10.03 -10.44 -5.30
C LEU A 39 11.53 -10.60 -5.37
N GLU A 40 12.16 -9.79 -6.22
CA GLU A 40 13.60 -9.73 -6.40
C GLU A 40 14.20 -8.50 -5.71
N HIS A 41 15.52 -8.50 -5.50
CA HIS A 41 16.27 -7.37 -4.93
C HIS A 41 15.80 -6.98 -3.51
N THR A 42 15.55 -8.00 -2.69
CA THR A 42 15.05 -7.82 -1.32
C THR A 42 16.14 -7.92 -0.24
N GLU A 43 17.41 -7.95 -0.62
CA GLU A 43 18.54 -8.16 0.29
C GLU A 43 18.73 -7.02 1.32
N ASN A 44 18.22 -5.82 1.04
CA ASN A 44 18.25 -4.71 2.00
C ASN A 44 17.13 -4.76 3.05
N PHE A 45 16.20 -5.68 2.89
CA PHE A 45 15.01 -5.81 3.74
C PHE A 45 15.23 -6.91 4.80
N THR A 46 14.64 -6.74 5.99
CA THR A 46 14.52 -7.86 6.94
C THR A 46 13.43 -8.82 6.47
N GLU A 47 13.44 -10.03 6.99
CA GLU A 47 12.42 -11.04 6.64
C GLU A 47 10.98 -10.57 6.90
N LYS A 48 10.78 -9.76 7.94
CA LYS A 48 9.45 -9.29 8.34
C LYS A 48 9.02 -7.99 7.67
N SER A 49 9.95 -7.24 7.08
CA SER A 49 9.64 -5.91 6.58
C SER A 49 8.71 -5.94 5.37
N LEU A 50 8.88 -6.88 4.45
CA LEU A 50 8.00 -6.99 3.29
C LEU A 50 6.57 -7.34 3.70
N SER A 51 6.41 -8.29 4.62
CA SER A 51 5.09 -8.61 5.18
C SER A 51 4.48 -7.42 5.91
N HIS A 52 5.27 -6.69 6.69
CA HIS A 52 4.81 -5.47 7.37
C HIS A 52 4.32 -4.42 6.37
N ILE A 53 5.07 -4.18 5.30
CA ILE A 53 4.73 -3.17 4.29
C ILE A 53 3.48 -3.57 3.49
N PHE A 54 3.45 -4.81 2.99
CA PHE A 54 2.44 -5.26 2.03
C PHE A 54 1.20 -5.86 2.68
N GLU A 55 1.31 -6.47 3.85
CA GLU A 55 0.21 -7.19 4.48
C GLU A 55 -0.27 -6.56 5.78
N GLY A 56 0.59 -5.77 6.44
CA GLY A 56 0.37 -5.34 7.82
C GLY A 56 0.63 -6.47 8.82
N ASP A 57 0.86 -6.10 10.05
CA ASP A 57 1.11 -7.04 11.13
C ASP A 57 0.61 -6.53 12.48
N LEU A 58 0.60 -7.41 13.46
CA LEU A 58 0.40 -7.08 14.87
C LEU A 58 1.73 -7.21 15.59
N ASN A 59 2.10 -6.20 16.38
CA ASN A 59 3.30 -6.29 17.21
C ASN A 59 3.06 -7.21 18.43
N LYS A 60 4.09 -7.39 19.26
CA LYS A 60 4.02 -8.25 20.47
C LYS A 60 2.94 -7.84 21.46
N LYS A 61 2.52 -6.57 21.41
CA LYS A 61 1.44 -6.02 22.27
C LYS A 61 0.08 -6.08 21.59
N GLY A 62 -0.04 -6.73 20.42
CA GLY A 62 -1.27 -6.85 19.66
C GLY A 62 -1.70 -5.56 18.95
N ARG A 63 -0.79 -4.61 18.74
CA ARG A 63 -1.08 -3.36 18.04
C ARG A 63 -0.86 -3.52 16.55
N ALA A 64 -1.81 -3.03 15.77
CA ALA A 64 -1.76 -3.04 14.31
C ALA A 64 -0.72 -2.04 13.79
N GLY A 65 0.03 -2.43 12.77
CA GLY A 65 1.00 -1.60 12.09
C GLY A 65 1.20 -2.01 10.64
N GLY A 66 1.91 -1.16 9.90
CA GLY A 66 2.18 -1.42 8.49
C GLY A 66 0.98 -1.22 7.59
N TYR A 67 0.94 -2.01 6.52
CA TYR A 67 -0.07 -1.99 5.46
C TYR A 67 -0.03 -0.69 4.65
N HIS A 68 0.88 -0.64 3.68
CA HIS A 68 1.14 0.53 2.84
C HIS A 68 0.88 0.29 1.35
N TYR A 69 0.20 -0.80 1.01
CA TYR A 69 -0.17 -1.15 -0.36
C TYR A 69 -1.47 -1.96 -0.35
N ASP A 70 -2.44 -1.55 -1.16
CA ASP A 70 -3.81 -2.09 -1.07
C ASP A 70 -4.21 -2.99 -2.25
N MET A 71 -3.26 -3.40 -3.11
CA MET A 71 -3.59 -4.16 -4.32
C MET A 71 -3.32 -5.66 -4.23
N ILE A 72 -3.11 -6.18 -3.02
CA ILE A 72 -2.89 -7.62 -2.80
C ILE A 72 -4.11 -8.22 -2.09
N GLU A 73 -4.69 -9.25 -2.69
CA GLU A 73 -5.83 -9.97 -2.12
C GLU A 73 -5.38 -10.89 -0.98
N GLY A 74 -6.20 -11.00 0.06
CA GLY A 74 -5.99 -11.95 1.15
C GLY A 74 -5.01 -11.48 2.24
N THR A 75 -4.65 -10.20 2.28
CA THR A 75 -3.77 -9.64 3.31
C THR A 75 -4.47 -9.56 4.67
N SER A 76 -3.68 -9.57 5.75
CA SER A 76 -4.18 -9.33 7.12
C SER A 76 -4.66 -7.89 7.30
N GLY A 77 -4.02 -6.94 6.63
CA GLY A 77 -4.41 -5.54 6.63
C GLY A 77 -5.55 -5.26 5.66
N SER A 78 -6.31 -4.23 5.96
CA SER A 78 -7.35 -3.69 5.09
C SER A 78 -7.59 -2.21 5.39
N ILE A 79 -8.08 -1.48 4.39
CA ILE A 79 -8.52 -0.11 4.56
C ILE A 79 -9.91 -0.12 5.20
N ILE A 80 -10.11 0.74 6.20
CA ILE A 80 -11.44 0.97 6.79
C ILE A 80 -12.26 1.78 5.78
N GLU A 81 -13.41 1.24 5.42
CA GLU A 81 -14.31 1.81 4.41
C GLU A 81 -14.61 3.30 4.69
N GLY A 82 -14.59 4.10 3.63
CA GLY A 82 -14.90 5.53 3.70
C GLY A 82 -13.77 6.42 4.18
N THR A 83 -12.56 5.87 4.41
CA THR A 83 -11.43 6.64 4.96
C THR A 83 -10.33 6.96 3.95
N LYS A 84 -10.38 6.37 2.75
CA LYS A 84 -9.37 6.58 1.71
C LYS A 84 -9.40 8.03 1.22
N SER A 85 -8.25 8.69 1.27
CA SER A 85 -8.11 10.05 0.76
C SER A 85 -8.01 10.08 -0.77
N PRO A 86 -8.22 11.24 -1.40
CA PRO A 86 -7.75 11.49 -2.76
C PRO A 86 -6.22 11.37 -2.84
N ALA A 87 -5.68 11.35 -4.05
CA ALA A 87 -4.24 11.38 -4.26
C ALA A 87 -3.61 12.62 -3.60
N LEU A 88 -2.52 12.41 -2.87
CA LEU A 88 -1.81 13.46 -2.13
C LEU A 88 -0.70 14.10 -2.95
N ASN A 89 -0.32 13.49 -4.07
CA ASN A 89 0.68 14.01 -5.00
C ASN A 89 0.41 13.48 -6.41
N ASP A 90 1.20 13.95 -7.37
CA ASP A 90 1.07 13.54 -8.77
C ASP A 90 1.44 12.09 -9.03
N ALA A 91 2.22 11.48 -8.15
CA ALA A 91 2.57 10.05 -8.25
C ALA A 91 1.41 9.13 -7.86
N GLY A 92 0.41 9.64 -7.12
CA GLY A 92 -0.78 8.89 -6.73
C GLY A 92 -0.71 8.24 -5.35
N ILE A 93 0.17 8.70 -4.46
CA ILE A 93 0.13 8.25 -3.05
C ILE A 93 -1.15 8.75 -2.40
N TYR A 94 -1.62 8.05 -1.38
CA TYR A 94 -2.81 8.46 -0.62
C TYR A 94 -2.69 7.97 0.82
N GLU A 95 -3.62 8.32 1.67
CA GLU A 95 -3.71 7.83 3.04
C GLU A 95 -5.10 7.27 3.33
N ALA A 96 -5.18 6.37 4.29
CA ALA A 96 -6.43 5.80 4.77
C ALA A 96 -6.25 5.26 6.18
N LYS A 97 -7.34 5.18 6.93
CA LYS A 97 -7.35 4.42 8.18
C LYS A 97 -7.32 2.94 7.88
N VAL A 98 -6.54 2.20 8.65
CA VAL A 98 -6.33 0.76 8.43
C VAL A 98 -6.63 -0.05 9.67
N GLU A 99 -6.94 -1.32 9.44
CA GLU A 99 -7.01 -2.35 10.48
C GLU A 99 -6.19 -3.56 10.03
N VAL A 100 -5.71 -4.33 10.98
CA VAL A 100 -5.00 -5.58 10.75
C VAL A 100 -5.67 -6.67 11.57
N ASN A 101 -6.13 -7.72 10.90
CA ASN A 101 -6.94 -8.78 11.54
C ASN A 101 -8.13 -8.22 12.34
N GLY A 102 -8.77 -7.18 11.81
CA GLY A 102 -9.90 -6.52 12.45
C GLY A 102 -9.53 -5.56 13.59
N ILE A 103 -8.24 -5.37 13.88
CA ILE A 103 -7.78 -4.46 14.94
C ILE A 103 -7.37 -3.13 14.30
N PRO A 104 -8.06 -2.02 14.62
CA PRO A 104 -7.72 -0.71 14.09
C PRO A 104 -6.32 -0.26 14.53
N LYS A 105 -5.57 0.30 13.59
CA LYS A 105 -4.29 0.95 13.88
C LYS A 105 -4.54 2.17 14.79
N LYS A 106 -3.66 2.39 15.76
CA LYS A 106 -3.73 3.54 16.68
C LYS A 106 -2.71 4.62 16.38
N ALA A 107 -1.51 4.23 15.96
CA ALA A 107 -0.46 5.17 15.58
C ALA A 107 -0.90 6.05 14.40
N ASN A 108 -0.40 7.27 14.33
CA ASN A 108 -0.67 8.24 13.25
C ASN A 108 -2.16 8.51 13.02
N GLY A 109 -2.96 8.56 14.09
CA GLY A 109 -4.41 8.75 13.98
C GLY A 109 -5.13 7.59 13.30
N GLY A 110 -4.53 6.42 13.30
CA GLY A 110 -5.06 5.22 12.67
C GLY A 110 -4.75 5.09 11.19
N LYS A 111 -3.99 6.01 10.62
CA LYS A 111 -3.73 6.07 9.18
C LYS A 111 -2.41 5.44 8.79
N SER A 112 -2.37 4.87 7.58
CA SER A 112 -1.17 4.56 6.83
C SER A 112 -1.15 5.38 5.55
N THR A 113 0.04 5.70 5.06
CA THR A 113 0.23 6.21 3.70
C THR A 113 0.43 5.03 2.77
N PHE A 114 -0.06 5.14 1.55
CA PHE A 114 -0.09 4.04 0.59
C PHE A 114 0.70 4.38 -0.67
N PHE A 115 1.47 3.41 -1.14
CA PHE A 115 2.02 3.44 -2.48
C PHE A 115 0.90 3.43 -3.50
N PRO A 116 1.11 4.07 -4.69
CA PRO A 116 0.08 4.13 -5.71
C PRO A 116 -0.43 2.76 -6.14
N ASP A 117 -1.73 2.63 -6.34
CA ASP A 117 -2.36 1.37 -6.75
C ASP A 117 -1.91 0.88 -8.14
N HIS A 118 -1.41 1.78 -9.01
CA HIS A 118 -0.92 1.41 -10.33
C HIS A 118 0.47 0.76 -10.32
N MET A 119 1.21 0.86 -9.21
CA MET A 119 2.53 0.22 -9.08
C MET A 119 2.37 -1.25 -8.74
N SER A 120 3.22 -2.09 -9.35
CA SER A 120 3.31 -3.50 -8.94
C SER A 120 4.09 -3.64 -7.63
N PRO A 121 3.98 -4.78 -6.92
CA PRO A 121 4.81 -5.03 -5.74
C PRO A 121 6.31 -4.92 -6.02
N GLN A 122 6.77 -5.41 -7.18
CA GLN A 122 8.19 -5.29 -7.56
C GLN A 122 8.59 -3.84 -7.81
N GLU A 123 7.74 -3.05 -8.44
CA GLU A 123 8.00 -1.61 -8.64
C GLU A 123 8.11 -0.86 -7.30
N ILE A 124 7.35 -1.29 -6.30
CA ILE A 124 7.44 -0.72 -4.94
C ILE A 124 8.76 -1.09 -4.28
N VAL A 125 9.18 -2.35 -4.36
CA VAL A 125 10.50 -2.78 -3.86
C VAL A 125 11.61 -2.00 -4.54
N ASP A 126 11.55 -1.83 -5.85
CA ASP A 126 12.53 -1.07 -6.63
C ASP A 126 12.55 0.41 -6.21
N ALA A 127 11.38 1.03 -6.01
CA ALA A 127 11.27 2.40 -5.53
C ALA A 127 11.89 2.58 -4.14
N ILE A 128 11.66 1.64 -3.24
CA ILE A 128 12.25 1.66 -1.89
C ILE A 128 13.78 1.52 -1.99
N ASN A 129 14.29 0.63 -2.84
CA ASN A 129 15.73 0.46 -3.06
C ASN A 129 16.37 1.73 -3.65
N GLU A 130 15.70 2.40 -4.57
CA GLU A 130 16.15 3.69 -5.11
C GLU A 130 16.25 4.75 -4.01
N ALA A 131 15.20 4.89 -3.20
CA ALA A 131 15.21 5.79 -2.05
C ALA A 131 16.30 5.42 -1.03
N TYR A 132 16.50 4.14 -0.76
CA TYR A 132 17.56 3.64 0.12
C TYR A 132 18.95 4.08 -0.36
N SER A 133 19.17 4.08 -1.69
CA SER A 133 20.47 4.45 -2.27
C SER A 133 20.81 5.95 -2.14
N ASN A 134 19.82 6.82 -1.96
CA ASN A 134 20.00 8.27 -1.85
C ASN A 134 19.51 8.85 -0.53
N MET A 135 19.13 8.02 0.43
CA MET A 135 18.51 8.47 1.66
C MET A 135 19.45 9.30 2.54
N GLU A 136 18.86 10.22 3.28
CA GLU A 136 19.50 11.04 4.28
C GLU A 136 18.85 10.81 5.65
N LEU A 137 19.67 10.88 6.71
CA LEU A 137 19.18 10.72 8.07
C LEU A 137 18.25 11.88 8.44
N ILE A 138 17.05 11.56 8.94
CA ILE A 138 16.13 12.54 9.53
C ILE A 138 16.40 12.61 11.03
N GLU A 139 16.23 11.48 11.73
CA GLU A 139 16.39 11.40 13.18
C GLU A 139 16.46 9.92 13.59
N GLY A 140 17.33 9.60 14.54
CA GLY A 140 17.42 8.24 15.08
C GLY A 140 17.68 7.18 14.01
N SER A 141 16.71 6.33 13.78
CA SER A 141 16.75 5.28 12.76
C SER A 141 15.91 5.61 11.51
N ARG A 142 15.39 6.83 11.41
CA ARG A 142 14.53 7.30 10.32
C ARG A 142 15.33 8.05 9.26
N TYR A 143 15.13 7.65 8.03
CA TYR A 143 15.78 8.20 6.84
C TYR A 143 14.72 8.59 5.81
N SER A 144 15.06 9.50 4.92
CA SER A 144 14.22 9.89 3.79
C SER A 144 15.02 9.83 2.50
N GLY A 145 14.45 9.18 1.49
CA GLY A 145 15.01 9.16 0.14
C GLY A 145 13.89 9.33 -0.89
N THR A 146 14.27 9.44 -2.14
CA THR A 146 13.31 9.69 -3.23
C THR A 146 13.49 8.67 -4.34
N SER A 147 12.38 8.07 -4.80
CA SER A 147 12.37 7.16 -5.94
C SER A 147 12.45 7.93 -7.26
N GLN A 148 12.79 7.22 -8.34
CA GLN A 148 12.88 7.82 -9.69
C GLN A 148 11.55 8.40 -10.17
N ASN A 149 10.42 7.82 -9.74
CA ASN A 149 9.09 8.33 -10.07
C ASN A 149 8.61 9.45 -9.13
N GLY A 150 9.51 10.01 -8.31
CA GLY A 150 9.23 11.22 -7.52
C GLY A 150 8.48 10.97 -6.21
N ILE A 151 8.53 9.76 -5.68
CA ILE A 151 7.93 9.46 -4.36
C ILE A 151 9.00 9.64 -3.29
N ASP A 152 8.74 10.53 -2.34
CA ASP A 152 9.55 10.63 -1.12
C ASP A 152 9.15 9.47 -0.21
N ILE A 153 10.14 8.69 0.23
CA ILE A 153 9.94 7.49 1.02
C ILE A 153 10.69 7.61 2.33
N GLU A 154 9.98 7.43 3.42
CA GLU A 154 10.58 7.30 4.74
C GLU A 154 10.98 5.84 4.95
N ILE A 155 12.22 5.65 5.43
CA ILE A 155 12.81 4.32 5.64
C ILE A 155 13.28 4.23 7.08
N ILE A 156 12.89 3.18 7.77
CA ILE A 156 13.36 2.88 9.11
C ILE A 156 14.34 1.72 9.03
N LEU A 157 15.53 1.89 9.59
CA LEU A 157 16.58 0.86 9.59
C LEU A 157 16.77 0.24 10.98
N ASN A 158 17.20 -1.01 11.00
CA ASN A 158 17.70 -1.63 12.22
C ASN A 158 19.19 -1.28 12.41
N SER A 159 19.79 -1.80 13.50
CA SER A 159 21.20 -1.54 13.84
C SER A 159 22.19 -2.09 12.80
N GLU A 160 21.76 -3.02 11.94
CA GLU A 160 22.58 -3.62 10.87
C GLU A 160 22.42 -2.89 9.53
N GLY A 161 21.63 -1.81 9.49
CA GLY A 161 21.35 -1.06 8.27
C GLY A 161 20.33 -1.71 7.35
N LYS A 162 19.54 -2.65 7.84
CA LYS A 162 18.45 -3.30 7.08
C LYS A 162 17.14 -2.58 7.28
N ILE A 163 16.32 -2.59 6.22
CA ILE A 163 14.99 -1.95 6.23
C ILE A 163 14.04 -2.78 7.08
N ILE A 164 13.48 -2.15 8.13
CA ILE A 164 12.42 -2.76 8.94
C ILE A 164 11.04 -2.27 8.55
N THR A 165 10.93 -1.10 7.96
CA THR A 165 9.73 -0.62 7.28
C THR A 165 10.07 0.52 6.33
N ALA A 166 9.21 0.75 5.35
CA ALA A 166 9.28 1.90 4.45
C ALA A 166 7.87 2.25 3.99
N TYR A 167 7.61 3.53 3.81
CA TYR A 167 6.30 4.02 3.37
C TYR A 167 6.45 5.39 2.69
N PRO A 168 5.50 5.75 1.81
CA PRO A 168 5.52 7.07 1.19
C PRO A 168 5.35 8.16 2.24
N GLN A 169 6.12 9.22 2.12
CA GLN A 169 5.96 10.40 2.96
C GLN A 169 4.79 11.24 2.45
N LYS A 170 3.96 11.68 3.39
CA LYS A 170 2.95 12.69 3.13
C LYS A 170 3.66 14.02 2.95
N ILE A 171 3.38 14.69 1.84
CA ILE A 171 3.86 16.06 1.60
C ILE A 171 3.02 17.00 2.48
N GLU A 172 3.68 17.75 3.31
CA GLU A 172 3.05 18.83 4.08
C GLU A 172 2.91 20.11 3.27
#